data_8cf5df7dd0503af5c064f838f2a9c4fa
#
_entry.id   8cf5df7dd0503af5c064f838f2a9c4fa
#
_cell.length_a   1.000
_cell.length_b   1.000
_cell.length_c   1.000
_cell.angle_alpha   90.00
_cell.angle_beta   90.00
_cell.angle_gamma   90.00
#
_symmetry.space_group_name_H-M   'P 1'
#
loop_
_entity.id
_entity.type
_entity.pdbx_description
1 polymer ?
#
loop_
_entity_poly.entity_id
_entity_poly.type
_entity_poly.pdbx_seq_one_letter_code
_entity_poly.pdbx_strand_id
1 'polypeptide(L)'
;LWANTSRPGPAAAALAALAGDRPIQAVIVDPSAASFMEVLRRKGWRVKKAKNDVLSGIRLTSDCLKTGKIVICEGCTDCIRELGEYLWEPGGGRDRVRKEHDHAMDDMRYFVSTVLGETGGGFAACSVERCGESPRTMRAQTGR
;
A
#
# COMPACT_ATOMS: atom_id res chain seq x y z
N LEU A 1 -7.19 1.87 -3.48
CA LEU A 1 -8.61 1.91 -3.90
C LEU A 1 -9.43 2.40 -2.72
N TRP A 2 -9.77 3.68 -2.72
CA TRP A 2 -10.60 4.27 -1.67
C TRP A 2 -12.07 3.92 -1.95
N ALA A 3 -12.64 3.09 -1.14
CA ALA A 3 -14.06 2.81 -1.19
C ALA A 3 -14.77 3.66 -0.13
N ASN A 4 -15.61 4.58 -0.55
CA ASN A 4 -16.51 5.32 0.34
C ASN A 4 -17.33 4.31 1.17
N THR A 5 -17.02 4.23 2.46
CA THR A 5 -17.51 3.20 3.39
C THR A 5 -18.96 3.35 3.81
N SER A 6 -19.70 4.32 3.27
CA SER A 6 -21.13 4.52 3.56
C SER A 6 -22.01 3.34 3.09
N ARG A 7 -21.48 2.47 2.19
CA ARG A 7 -22.12 1.22 1.75
C ARG A 7 -21.06 0.10 1.62
N PRO A 8 -20.89 -0.74 2.62
CA PRO A 8 -19.83 -1.75 2.64
C PRO A 8 -19.91 -2.82 1.54
N GLY A 9 -21.09 -3.00 0.91
CA GLY A 9 -21.27 -3.97 -0.16
C GLY A 9 -20.45 -3.72 -1.43
N PRO A 10 -20.49 -2.51 -2.02
CA PRO A 10 -19.75 -2.20 -3.25
C PRO A 10 -18.23 -2.29 -3.09
N ALA A 11 -17.71 -1.82 -1.95
CA ALA A 11 -16.28 -1.84 -1.67
C ALA A 11 -15.72 -3.26 -1.54
N ALA A 12 -16.44 -4.15 -0.87
CA ALA A 12 -16.04 -5.55 -0.74
C ALA A 12 -16.12 -6.31 -2.08
N ALA A 13 -17.06 -5.94 -2.96
CA ALA A 13 -17.14 -6.49 -4.31
C ALA A 13 -15.99 -5.99 -5.19
N ALA A 14 -15.66 -4.71 -5.12
CA ALA A 14 -14.52 -4.13 -5.84
C ALA A 14 -13.20 -4.77 -5.39
N LEU A 15 -13.02 -4.99 -4.09
CA LEU A 15 -11.85 -5.69 -3.56
C LEU A 15 -11.76 -7.12 -4.08
N ALA A 16 -12.87 -7.86 -4.12
CA ALA A 16 -12.91 -9.21 -4.66
C ALA A 16 -12.57 -9.24 -6.16
N ALA A 17 -13.11 -8.31 -6.93
CA ALA A 17 -12.78 -8.17 -8.34
C ALA A 17 -11.29 -7.84 -8.58
N LEU A 18 -10.72 -6.97 -7.74
CA LEU A 18 -9.29 -6.63 -7.79
C LEU A 18 -8.41 -7.83 -7.42
N ALA A 19 -8.82 -8.63 -6.45
CA ALA A 19 -8.10 -9.83 -6.03
C ALA A 19 -8.07 -10.90 -7.14
N GLY A 20 -9.18 -11.07 -7.87
CA GLY A 20 -9.32 -12.13 -8.85
C GLY A 20 -9.01 -13.50 -8.23
N ASP A 21 -8.24 -14.32 -8.93
CA ASP A 21 -7.83 -15.67 -8.48
C ASP A 21 -6.54 -15.66 -7.63
N ARG A 22 -6.02 -14.49 -7.30
CA ARG A 22 -4.78 -14.39 -6.53
C ARG A 22 -5.00 -14.79 -5.07
N PRO A 23 -4.10 -15.58 -4.47
CA PRO A 23 -4.19 -15.93 -3.05
C PRO A 23 -3.89 -14.70 -2.18
N ILE A 24 -4.91 -14.14 -1.56
CA ILE A 24 -4.78 -12.99 -0.66
C ILE A 24 -4.54 -13.48 0.77
N GLN A 25 -3.40 -13.18 1.33
CA GLN A 25 -3.03 -13.58 2.69
C GLN A 25 -3.80 -12.81 3.76
N ALA A 26 -3.97 -11.50 3.58
CA ALA A 26 -4.73 -10.64 4.47
C ALA A 26 -5.08 -9.32 3.77
N VAL A 27 -6.15 -8.68 4.27
CA VAL A 27 -6.54 -7.31 3.91
C VAL A 27 -6.21 -6.42 5.09
N ILE A 28 -5.45 -5.35 4.86
CA ILE A 28 -5.11 -4.36 5.87
C ILE A 28 -6.13 -3.23 5.74
N VAL A 29 -6.79 -2.89 6.84
CA VAL A 29 -7.89 -1.92 6.86
C VAL A 29 -7.67 -0.91 7.96
N ASP A 30 -7.98 0.35 7.68
CA ASP A 30 -7.96 1.42 8.67
C ASP A 30 -8.80 1.03 9.90
N PRO A 31 -8.30 1.21 11.14
CA PRO A 31 -9.02 0.87 12.36
C PRO A 31 -10.37 1.57 12.50
N SER A 32 -10.55 2.74 11.89
CA SER A 32 -11.81 3.51 11.92
C SER A 32 -12.93 2.85 11.08
N ALA A 33 -12.58 2.01 10.11
CA ALA A 33 -13.53 1.34 9.21
C ALA A 33 -14.06 0.02 9.79
N ALA A 34 -14.55 0.02 11.03
CA ALA A 34 -14.96 -1.18 11.76
C ALA A 34 -16.06 -1.98 11.04
N SER A 35 -17.07 -1.30 10.49
CA SER A 35 -18.16 -1.94 9.74
C SER A 35 -17.67 -2.63 8.47
N PHE A 36 -16.70 -2.04 7.77
CA PHE A 36 -16.10 -2.63 6.58
C PHE A 36 -15.28 -3.87 6.94
N MET A 37 -14.50 -3.81 8.02
CA MET A 37 -13.77 -4.99 8.53
C MET A 37 -14.72 -6.16 8.83
N GLU A 38 -15.86 -5.88 9.43
CA GLU A 38 -16.85 -6.91 9.74
C GLU A 38 -17.44 -7.55 8.49
N VAL A 39 -17.78 -6.76 7.47
CA VAL A 39 -18.26 -7.27 6.18
C VAL A 39 -17.20 -8.16 5.50
N LEU A 40 -15.94 -7.76 5.52
CA LEU A 40 -14.86 -8.57 4.95
C LEU A 40 -14.70 -9.90 5.69
N ARG A 41 -14.75 -9.90 7.03
CA ARG A 41 -14.65 -11.13 7.84
C ARG A 41 -15.81 -12.09 7.56
N ARG A 42 -17.03 -11.58 7.44
CA ARG A 42 -18.22 -12.39 7.06
C ARG A 42 -18.08 -13.01 5.67
N LYS A 43 -17.34 -12.37 4.78
CA LYS A 43 -17.00 -12.90 3.45
C LYS A 43 -15.80 -13.86 3.45
N GLY A 44 -15.26 -14.21 4.63
CA GLY A 44 -14.14 -15.13 4.78
C GLY A 44 -12.75 -14.51 4.61
N TRP A 45 -12.66 -13.18 4.50
CA TRP A 45 -11.36 -12.51 4.36
C TRP A 45 -10.62 -12.44 5.70
N ARG A 46 -9.33 -12.72 5.67
CA ARG A 46 -8.47 -12.44 6.82
C ARG A 46 -8.19 -10.95 6.87
N VAL A 47 -8.66 -10.28 7.92
CA VAL A 47 -8.54 -8.83 8.08
C VAL A 47 -7.58 -8.49 9.20
N LYS A 48 -6.58 -7.65 8.92
CA LYS A 48 -5.69 -7.02 9.90
C LYS A 48 -6.03 -5.54 10.04
N LYS A 49 -6.00 -5.03 11.27
CA LYS A 49 -6.07 -3.58 11.51
C LYS A 49 -4.73 -2.94 11.13
N ALA A 50 -4.78 -1.84 10.39
CA ALA A 50 -3.60 -1.07 10.08
C ALA A 50 -2.98 -0.47 11.36
N LYS A 51 -1.65 -0.44 11.42
CA LYS A 51 -0.92 0.38 12.40
C LYS A 51 -0.96 1.83 11.92
N ASN A 52 -1.60 2.69 12.70
CA ASN A 52 -1.92 4.05 12.29
C ASN A 52 -1.04 5.14 12.94
N ASP A 53 0.17 4.82 13.39
CA ASP A 53 1.13 5.84 13.79
C ASP A 53 1.66 6.58 12.56
N VAL A 54 1.36 7.87 12.46
CA VAL A 54 1.62 8.66 11.24
C VAL A 54 3.11 8.92 11.09
N LEU A 55 3.78 9.44 12.13
CA LEU A 55 5.17 9.88 12.02
C LEU A 55 6.14 8.71 11.87
N SER A 56 6.00 7.67 12.69
CA SER A 56 6.83 6.49 12.56
C SER A 56 6.56 5.74 11.25
N GLY A 57 5.31 5.72 10.81
CA GLY A 57 4.93 5.14 9.53
C GLY A 57 5.55 5.87 8.33
N ILE A 58 5.56 7.21 8.32
CA ILE A 58 6.20 8.01 7.27
C ILE A 58 7.71 7.75 7.24
N ARG A 59 8.38 7.76 8.39
CA ARG A 59 9.81 7.48 8.47
C ARG A 59 10.15 6.11 7.93
N LEU A 60 9.43 5.08 8.38
CA LEU A 60 9.63 3.72 7.92
C LEU A 60 9.38 3.56 6.42
N THR A 61 8.34 4.20 5.88
CA THR A 61 8.04 4.20 4.45
C THR A 61 9.15 4.87 3.64
N SER A 62 9.62 6.03 4.11
CA SER A 62 10.75 6.74 3.50
C SER A 62 12.03 5.88 3.46
N ASP A 63 12.33 5.19 4.56
CA ASP A 63 13.50 4.31 4.62
C ASP A 63 13.34 3.09 3.70
N CYS A 64 12.14 2.53 3.60
CA CYS A 64 11.86 1.43 2.67
C CYS A 64 12.01 1.86 1.20
N LEU A 65 11.57 3.07 0.85
CA LEU A 65 11.76 3.63 -0.50
C LEU A 65 13.25 3.91 -0.79
N LYS A 66 13.96 4.57 0.14
CA LYS A 66 15.39 4.89 -0.02
C LYS A 66 16.26 3.65 -0.15
N THR A 67 15.93 2.59 0.57
CA THR A 67 16.70 1.33 0.55
C THR A 67 16.26 0.37 -0.56
N GLY A 68 15.29 0.76 -1.38
CA GLY A 68 14.77 -0.08 -2.46
C GLY A 68 13.97 -1.32 -1.98
N LYS A 69 13.57 -1.36 -0.70
CA LYS A 69 12.67 -2.41 -0.20
C LYS A 69 11.27 -2.30 -0.79
N ILE A 70 10.88 -1.10 -1.20
CA ILE A 70 9.67 -0.80 -1.95
C ILE A 70 10.05 -0.05 -3.20
N VAL A 71 9.43 -0.41 -4.31
CA VAL A 71 9.52 0.29 -5.58
C VAL A 71 8.11 0.62 -6.07
N ILE A 72 7.94 1.79 -6.66
CA ILE A 72 6.67 2.22 -7.23
C ILE A 72 6.75 2.01 -8.74
N CYS A 73 5.84 1.23 -9.29
CA CYS A 73 5.77 0.98 -10.72
C CYS A 73 5.26 2.23 -11.46
N GLU A 74 5.71 2.43 -12.70
CA GLU A 74 5.28 3.54 -13.57
C GLU A 74 3.75 3.65 -13.72
N GLY A 75 3.07 2.51 -13.75
CA GLY A 75 1.61 2.46 -13.83
C GLY A 75 0.87 2.88 -12.56
N CYS A 76 1.57 3.08 -11.43
CA CYS A 76 0.96 3.56 -10.20
C CYS A 76 0.85 5.10 -10.18
N THR A 77 0.16 5.66 -11.16
CA THR A 77 0.10 7.11 -11.43
C THR A 77 -0.40 7.93 -10.25
N ASP A 78 -1.43 7.46 -9.53
CA ASP A 78 -1.95 8.13 -8.34
C ASP A 78 -0.92 8.13 -7.20
N CYS A 79 -0.23 7.02 -6.98
CA CYS A 79 0.85 6.92 -6.00
C CYS A 79 1.99 7.90 -6.27
N ILE A 80 2.40 8.01 -7.54
CA ILE A 80 3.48 8.92 -7.98
C ILE A 80 3.05 10.38 -7.80
N ARG A 81 1.82 10.73 -8.19
CA ARG A 81 1.26 12.06 -8.02
C ARG A 81 1.19 12.45 -6.54
N GLU A 82 0.57 11.62 -5.72
CA GLU A 82 0.39 11.89 -4.28
C GLU A 82 1.73 11.97 -3.55
N LEU A 83 2.72 11.15 -3.92
CA LEU A 83 4.07 11.25 -3.36
C LEU A 83 4.73 12.60 -3.66
N GLY A 84 4.49 13.16 -4.85
CA GLY A 84 4.99 14.49 -5.24
C GLY A 84 4.28 15.64 -4.51
N GLU A 85 3.04 15.43 -4.11
CA GLU A 85 2.20 16.43 -3.40
C GLU A 85 2.24 16.27 -1.87
N TYR A 86 2.90 15.23 -1.36
CA TYR A 86 2.93 14.90 0.06
C TYR A 86 3.82 15.86 0.85
N LEU A 87 3.21 16.88 1.42
CA LEU A 87 3.90 18.01 2.06
C LEU A 87 3.57 18.10 3.56
N TRP A 88 4.53 18.64 4.31
CA TRP A 88 4.31 19.01 5.70
C TRP A 88 3.52 20.31 5.80
N GLU A 89 2.63 20.41 6.79
CA GLU A 89 1.93 21.67 7.08
C GLU A 89 2.91 22.72 7.60
N PRO A 90 3.08 23.88 6.94
CA PRO A 90 3.94 24.94 7.44
C PRO A 90 3.31 25.59 8.68
N GLY A 91 4.05 25.68 9.78
CA GLY A 91 3.73 26.56 10.92
C GLY A 91 3.00 25.94 12.10
N GLY A 92 2.78 24.66 12.17
CA GLY A 92 2.27 24.00 13.37
C GLY A 92 3.42 23.37 14.17
N GLY A 93 3.60 23.74 15.44
CA GLY A 93 4.66 23.19 16.32
C GLY A 93 4.59 21.67 16.58
N ARG A 94 3.97 20.91 15.71
CA ARG A 94 3.97 19.46 15.58
C ARG A 94 4.05 19.12 14.11
N ASP A 95 4.94 18.20 13.77
CA ASP A 95 5.05 17.62 12.44
C ASP A 95 3.70 17.02 12.00
N ARG A 96 2.94 17.78 11.24
CA ARG A 96 1.68 17.35 10.62
C ARG A 96 1.83 17.31 9.13
N VAL A 97 1.29 16.26 8.52
CA VAL A 97 1.19 16.15 7.07
C VAL A 97 -0.14 16.75 6.64
N ARG A 98 -0.12 17.48 5.53
CA ARG A 98 -1.32 18.00 4.90
C ARG A 98 -2.18 16.82 4.42
N LYS A 99 -3.41 16.75 4.93
CA LYS A 99 -4.37 15.68 4.60
C LYS A 99 -5.22 16.08 3.40
N GLU A 100 -4.58 16.18 2.25
CA GLU A 100 -5.24 16.39 0.97
C GLU A 100 -4.63 15.42 -0.04
N HIS A 101 -5.47 14.63 -0.71
CA HIS A 101 -5.03 13.65 -1.72
C HIS A 101 -3.92 12.71 -1.23
N ASP A 102 -4.10 12.11 -0.05
CA ASP A 102 -3.09 11.30 0.64
C ASP A 102 -3.46 9.81 0.75
N HIS A 103 -4.46 9.37 -0.02
CA HIS A 103 -5.02 8.02 0.11
C HIS A 103 -4.02 6.92 -0.24
N ALA A 104 -3.29 7.07 -1.35
CA ALA A 104 -2.27 6.10 -1.73
C ALA A 104 -1.07 6.13 -0.77
N MET A 105 -0.77 7.29 -0.21
CA MET A 105 0.28 7.45 0.81
C MET A 105 -0.13 6.78 2.13
N ASP A 106 -1.38 6.93 2.55
CA ASP A 106 -1.91 6.24 3.73
C ASP A 106 -1.95 4.73 3.52
N ASP A 107 -2.38 4.25 2.37
CA ASP A 107 -2.38 2.81 2.04
C ASP A 107 -0.96 2.23 2.07
N MET A 108 0.02 2.91 1.48
CA MET A 108 1.43 2.51 1.51
C MET A 108 1.96 2.50 2.96
N ARG A 109 1.68 3.53 3.73
CA ARG A 109 2.07 3.65 5.14
C ARG A 109 1.46 2.53 5.98
N TYR A 110 0.18 2.21 5.78
CA TYR A 110 -0.49 1.10 6.47
C TYR A 110 0.15 -0.24 6.16
N PHE A 111 0.44 -0.50 4.89
CA PHE A 111 1.13 -1.72 4.48
C PHE A 111 2.51 -1.82 5.13
N VAL A 112 3.32 -0.78 4.98
CA VAL A 112 4.70 -0.76 5.51
C VAL A 112 4.72 -0.94 7.02
N SER A 113 3.91 -0.17 7.75
CA SER A 113 3.89 -0.22 9.21
C SER A 113 3.35 -1.55 9.75
N THR A 114 2.39 -2.16 9.05
CA THR A 114 1.71 -3.38 9.54
C THR A 114 2.43 -4.64 9.11
N VAL A 115 3.06 -4.65 7.93
CA VAL A 115 3.70 -5.85 7.37
C VAL A 115 5.20 -5.80 7.53
N LEU A 116 5.85 -4.72 7.07
CA LEU A 116 7.30 -4.62 7.07
C LEU A 116 7.86 -4.22 8.44
N GLY A 117 7.10 -3.46 9.24
CA GLY A 117 7.48 -3.07 10.59
C GLY A 117 7.43 -4.21 11.62
N GLU A 118 6.72 -5.30 11.35
CA GLU A 118 6.68 -6.49 12.21
C GLU A 118 7.76 -7.51 11.86
N THR A 119 8.24 -7.50 10.64
CA THR A 119 9.25 -8.45 10.17
C THR A 119 10.64 -7.86 10.28
N GLY A 120 11.23 -7.96 11.43
CA GLY A 120 12.68 -7.72 11.64
C GLY A 120 13.59 -8.70 10.91
N GLY A 121 13.11 -9.45 9.94
CA GLY A 121 13.88 -10.42 9.17
C GLY A 121 13.05 -11.05 8.04
N GLY A 122 13.51 -10.86 6.82
CA GLY A 122 13.18 -11.69 5.66
C GLY A 122 11.75 -11.57 5.13
N PHE A 123 11.48 -10.56 4.32
CA PHE A 123 10.27 -10.48 3.50
C PHE A 123 10.55 -11.08 2.13
N ALA A 124 9.82 -12.14 1.77
CA ALA A 124 9.72 -12.56 0.38
C ALA A 124 8.83 -11.55 -0.35
N ALA A 125 9.42 -10.73 -1.20
CA ALA A 125 8.68 -9.80 -2.05
C ALA A 125 7.74 -10.60 -2.96
N CYS A 126 6.45 -10.37 -2.83
CA CYS A 126 5.50 -10.76 -3.86
C CYS A 126 5.72 -9.78 -5.02
N SER A 127 6.42 -10.23 -6.05
CA SER A 127 6.50 -9.51 -7.31
C SER A 127 5.10 -9.45 -7.89
N VAL A 128 4.55 -8.24 -7.96
CA VAL A 128 3.41 -7.95 -8.83
C VAL A 128 3.93 -8.11 -10.26
N GLU A 129 3.61 -9.24 -10.88
CA GLU A 129 3.88 -9.43 -12.30
C GLU A 129 3.23 -8.29 -13.07
N ARG A 130 4.05 -7.65 -13.89
CA ARG A 130 3.64 -6.58 -14.81
C ARG A 130 2.42 -7.05 -15.60
N CYS A 131 1.41 -6.21 -15.60
CA CYS A 131 0.36 -6.31 -16.61
C CYS A 131 1.02 -6.14 -17.99
N GLY A 132 1.23 -7.26 -18.68
CA GLY A 132 1.45 -7.35 -20.10
C GLY A 132 2.75 -6.80 -20.70
N GLU A 133 3.93 -7.39 -20.36
CA GLU A 133 5.04 -7.47 -21.33
C GLU A 133 6.01 -8.58 -20.92
N SER A 134 6.30 -9.46 -21.89
CA SER A 134 7.28 -10.53 -21.74
C SER A 134 8.71 -9.97 -21.56
N PRO A 135 9.55 -10.58 -20.72
CA PRO A 135 10.91 -10.12 -20.55
C PRO A 135 11.72 -10.40 -21.81
N ARG A 136 12.12 -9.36 -22.54
CA ARG A 136 13.20 -9.48 -23.52
C ARG A 136 14.50 -9.73 -22.76
N THR A 137 14.98 -10.95 -22.88
CA THR A 137 16.31 -11.37 -22.42
C THR A 137 17.37 -10.56 -23.16
N MET A 138 17.94 -9.55 -22.52
CA MET A 138 19.18 -8.94 -23.01
C MET A 138 20.33 -9.90 -22.71
N ARG A 139 20.73 -10.66 -23.72
CA ARG A 139 21.96 -11.44 -23.72
C ARG A 139 23.13 -10.44 -23.81
N ALA A 140 23.92 -10.34 -22.75
CA ALA A 140 25.20 -9.65 -22.80
C ALA A 140 26.11 -10.38 -23.79
N GLN A 141 26.45 -9.71 -24.88
CA GLN A 141 27.55 -10.16 -25.76
C GLN A 141 28.85 -9.66 -25.13
N THR A 142 29.61 -10.58 -24.56
CA THR A 142 31.03 -10.40 -24.32
C THR A 142 31.74 -10.55 -25.66
N GLY A 143 32.13 -9.44 -26.25
CA GLY A 143 33.08 -9.41 -27.41
C GLY A 143 34.51 -9.42 -26.89
N ARG A 144 35.30 -10.19 -27.58
CA ARG A 144 36.77 -10.32 -27.45
C ARG A 144 37.47 -9.00 -27.67
#